data_52914894ad27d93ec4f0eefe1b05eb20
#
_entry.id   52914894ad27d93ec4f0eefe1b05eb20
#
_cell.length_a   1.000
_cell.length_b   1.000
_cell.length_c   1.000
_cell.angle_alpha   90.00
_cell.angle_beta   90.00
_cell.angle_gamma   90.00
#
_symmetry.space_group_name_H-M   'P 1'
#
loop_
_entity.id
_entity.type
_entity.pdbx_description
1 polymer ?
#
loop_
_entity_poly.entity_id
_entity_poly.type
_entity_poly.pdbx_seq_one_letter_code
_entity_poly.pdbx_strand_id
1 'polypeptide(L)'
;MSGILPVEIAVQDVAGVRIAIEAGATRVELCQALGLGGLTPSAGLVEAAVEVAAAASVPAFVHVLVRPRGGGFVYDADELDLIARDIHMVRSLGADGVVVGALTDAGSLDLDAIAMFVDAAEELDVTVHRAVDAAAHPVGAVVALADTRVRRVLTSGGAADCRAGRHVIAQMVRETGGTLEVMAGGGVSIEDIGRLAAIGVAAVHLSARGRALRGGLSGPGGGEVGFDSTDEGLVRAAVAAARIAVP
;
A
#
# COMPACT_ATOMS: atom_id res chain seq x y z
N MET A 1 25.77 6.10 -5.16
CA MET A 1 24.55 6.85 -5.50
C MET A 1 23.79 7.07 -4.21
N SER A 2 23.66 8.31 -3.76
CA SER A 2 22.85 8.66 -2.57
C SER A 2 21.40 8.34 -2.90
N GLY A 3 20.93 7.19 -2.44
CA GLY A 3 19.56 6.73 -2.70
C GLY A 3 18.59 7.47 -1.79
N ILE A 4 17.53 8.02 -2.33
CA ILE A 4 16.39 8.53 -1.55
C ILE A 4 15.57 7.32 -1.13
N LEU A 5 15.17 7.21 0.15
CA LEU A 5 14.23 6.17 0.58
C LEU A 5 12.88 6.41 -0.11
N PRO A 6 12.35 5.46 -0.88
CA PRO A 6 11.05 5.58 -1.52
C PRO A 6 9.92 5.82 -0.50
N VAL A 7 9.02 6.76 -0.85
CA VAL A 7 7.84 7.11 -0.05
C VAL A 7 6.59 6.79 -0.86
N GLU A 8 5.74 5.92 -0.34
CA GLU A 8 4.42 5.61 -0.87
C GLU A 8 3.33 6.28 -0.03
N ILE A 9 2.37 6.92 -0.66
CA ILE A 9 1.25 7.59 0.00
C ILE A 9 -0.06 6.90 -0.36
N ALA A 10 -0.83 6.47 0.65
CA ALA A 10 -2.19 6.01 0.43
C ALA A 10 -3.11 7.20 0.13
N VAL A 11 -3.78 7.16 -1.02
CA VAL A 11 -4.66 8.23 -1.50
C VAL A 11 -6.02 7.66 -1.92
N GLN A 12 -7.09 8.46 -1.79
CA GLN A 12 -8.44 8.03 -2.15
C GLN A 12 -9.19 8.99 -3.07
N ASP A 13 -8.48 9.95 -3.63
CA ASP A 13 -9.02 10.90 -4.60
C ASP A 13 -7.91 11.46 -5.51
N VAL A 14 -8.33 12.07 -6.61
CA VAL A 14 -7.42 12.65 -7.62
C VAL A 14 -6.60 13.81 -7.05
N ALA A 15 -7.13 14.54 -6.07
CA ALA A 15 -6.40 15.63 -5.42
C ALA A 15 -5.20 15.09 -4.64
N GLY A 16 -5.39 13.96 -3.93
CA GLY A 16 -4.31 13.26 -3.24
C GLY A 16 -3.22 12.78 -4.19
N VAL A 17 -3.57 12.26 -5.37
CA VAL A 17 -2.60 11.87 -6.41
C VAL A 17 -1.75 13.08 -6.83
N ARG A 18 -2.38 14.24 -7.11
CA ARG A 18 -1.65 15.47 -7.48
C ARG A 18 -0.71 15.94 -6.36
N ILE A 19 -1.22 15.99 -5.12
CA ILE A 19 -0.40 16.34 -3.94
C ILE A 19 0.81 15.43 -3.81
N ALA A 20 0.63 14.12 -3.97
CA ALA A 20 1.72 13.16 -3.86
C ALA A 20 2.80 13.39 -4.94
N ILE A 21 2.39 13.63 -6.19
CA ILE A 21 3.30 13.96 -7.31
C ILE A 21 4.06 15.25 -7.03
N GLU A 22 3.35 16.33 -6.69
CA GLU A 22 3.95 17.66 -6.46
C GLU A 22 4.90 17.68 -5.25
N ALA A 23 4.61 16.88 -4.23
CA ALA A 23 5.49 16.72 -3.08
C ALA A 23 6.71 15.85 -3.38
N GLY A 24 6.71 15.08 -4.47
CA GLY A 24 7.80 14.19 -4.87
C GLY A 24 7.76 12.84 -4.16
N ALA A 25 6.57 12.34 -3.83
CA ALA A 25 6.39 10.93 -3.43
C ALA A 25 6.81 10.02 -4.59
N THR A 26 7.28 8.82 -4.26
CA THR A 26 7.77 7.88 -5.27
C THR A 26 6.63 7.10 -5.90
N ARG A 27 5.53 6.92 -5.16
CA ARG A 27 4.40 6.07 -5.55
C ARG A 27 3.15 6.43 -4.74
N VAL A 28 1.99 6.09 -5.24
CA VAL A 28 0.76 6.08 -4.45
C VAL A 28 0.17 4.68 -4.37
N GLU A 29 -0.44 4.34 -3.23
CA GLU A 29 -1.43 3.30 -3.11
C GLU A 29 -2.81 3.94 -3.29
N LEU A 30 -3.42 3.71 -4.45
CA LEU A 30 -4.75 4.22 -4.75
C LEU A 30 -5.80 3.29 -4.18
N CYS A 31 -6.66 3.79 -3.33
CA CYS A 31 -7.73 3.04 -2.69
C CYS A 31 -8.98 3.91 -2.52
N GLN A 32 -10.00 3.38 -1.91
CA GLN A 32 -11.12 4.14 -1.35
C GLN A 32 -11.43 3.62 0.06
N ALA A 33 -12.28 4.32 0.79
CA ALA A 33 -12.72 3.90 2.13
C ALA A 33 -11.55 3.64 3.11
N LEU A 34 -10.57 4.55 3.17
CA LEU A 34 -9.41 4.46 4.08
C LEU A 34 -9.79 4.25 5.54
N GLY A 35 -10.97 4.74 5.98
CA GLY A 35 -11.50 4.48 7.31
C GLY A 35 -11.80 3.01 7.60
N LEU A 36 -11.98 2.18 6.56
CA LEU A 36 -12.14 0.72 6.64
C LEU A 36 -10.82 -0.04 6.38
N GLY A 37 -9.71 0.67 6.29
CA GLY A 37 -8.41 0.10 5.96
C GLY A 37 -8.12 0.03 4.45
N GLY A 38 -8.92 0.70 3.63
CA GLY A 38 -8.82 0.72 2.18
C GLY A 38 -9.59 -0.43 1.50
N LEU A 39 -10.23 -0.10 0.38
CA LEU A 39 -10.94 -1.03 -0.51
C LEU A 39 -10.57 -0.71 -1.96
N THR A 40 -10.92 -1.61 -2.89
CA THR A 40 -10.76 -1.39 -4.33
C THR A 40 -11.43 -0.08 -4.75
N PRO A 41 -10.73 0.86 -5.41
CA PRO A 41 -11.32 2.09 -5.91
C PRO A 41 -12.19 1.84 -7.15
N SER A 42 -13.06 2.78 -7.46
CA SER A 42 -13.83 2.71 -8.72
C SER A 42 -12.92 2.78 -9.95
N ALA A 43 -13.33 2.15 -11.05
CA ALA A 43 -12.63 2.21 -12.33
C ALA A 43 -12.36 3.66 -12.78
N GLY A 44 -13.33 4.57 -12.61
CA GLY A 44 -13.16 5.98 -12.95
C GLY A 44 -12.12 6.70 -12.09
N LEU A 45 -11.93 6.30 -10.83
CA LEU A 45 -10.85 6.85 -10.01
C LEU A 45 -9.49 6.33 -10.44
N VAL A 46 -9.39 5.05 -10.82
CA VAL A 46 -8.14 4.46 -11.37
C VAL A 46 -7.73 5.17 -12.65
N GLU A 47 -8.66 5.30 -13.61
CA GLU A 47 -8.43 5.99 -14.89
C GLU A 47 -7.93 7.42 -14.68
N ALA A 48 -8.64 8.20 -13.86
CA ALA A 48 -8.26 9.58 -13.58
C ALA A 48 -6.89 9.70 -12.87
N ALA A 49 -6.53 8.77 -11.99
CA ALA A 49 -5.24 8.75 -11.33
C ALA A 49 -4.09 8.45 -12.31
N VAL A 50 -4.30 7.47 -13.20
CA VAL A 50 -3.33 7.11 -14.26
C VAL A 50 -3.13 8.27 -15.24
N GLU A 51 -4.21 8.94 -15.67
CA GLU A 51 -4.11 10.12 -16.53
C GLU A 51 -3.30 11.25 -15.89
N VAL A 52 -3.50 11.50 -14.59
CA VAL A 52 -2.76 12.54 -13.86
C VAL A 52 -1.28 12.19 -13.75
N ALA A 53 -0.93 10.93 -13.47
CA ALA A 53 0.46 10.47 -13.40
C ALA A 53 1.14 10.54 -14.77
N ALA A 54 0.44 10.13 -15.83
CA ALA A 54 0.93 10.20 -17.21
C ALA A 54 1.16 11.65 -17.65
N ALA A 55 0.23 12.57 -17.36
CA ALA A 55 0.37 14.00 -17.67
C ALA A 55 1.57 14.63 -16.94
N ALA A 56 1.90 14.17 -15.74
CA ALA A 56 3.06 14.61 -14.99
C ALA A 56 4.37 13.88 -15.39
N SER A 57 4.30 12.90 -16.29
CA SER A 57 5.43 12.08 -16.72
C SER A 57 6.13 11.35 -15.56
N VAL A 58 5.36 10.86 -14.59
CA VAL A 58 5.86 10.10 -13.45
C VAL A 58 5.56 8.62 -13.67
N PRO A 59 6.54 7.80 -14.09
CA PRO A 59 6.35 6.37 -14.36
C PRO A 59 6.27 5.55 -13.06
N ALA A 60 5.67 4.37 -13.13
CA ALA A 60 5.58 3.40 -12.05
C ALA A 60 4.97 3.98 -10.75
N PHE A 61 3.96 4.86 -10.91
CA PHE A 61 3.49 5.69 -9.80
C PHE A 61 2.18 5.18 -9.17
N VAL A 62 1.25 4.66 -9.97
CA VAL A 62 -0.09 4.30 -9.51
C VAL A 62 -0.17 2.81 -9.22
N HIS A 63 -0.15 2.45 -7.94
CA HIS A 63 -0.42 1.10 -7.46
C HIS A 63 -1.81 1.06 -6.83
N VAL A 64 -2.63 0.10 -7.21
CA VAL A 64 -4.05 0.05 -6.83
C VAL A 64 -4.30 -1.04 -5.81
N LEU A 65 -4.91 -0.68 -4.68
CA LEU A 65 -5.37 -1.66 -3.71
C LEU A 65 -6.56 -2.44 -4.28
N VAL A 66 -6.42 -3.76 -4.37
CA VAL A 66 -7.50 -4.66 -4.76
C VAL A 66 -7.93 -5.47 -3.55
N ARG A 67 -8.99 -5.00 -2.89
CA ARG A 67 -9.58 -5.57 -1.69
C ARG A 67 -11.09 -5.39 -1.74
N PRO A 68 -11.86 -6.48 -1.83
CA PRO A 68 -13.30 -6.41 -2.12
C PRO A 68 -14.13 -5.91 -0.95
N ARG A 69 -13.68 -6.10 0.28
CA ARG A 69 -14.41 -5.73 1.50
C ARG A 69 -13.48 -5.44 2.70
N GLY A 70 -14.03 -4.79 3.71
CA GLY A 70 -13.42 -4.69 5.03
C GLY A 70 -13.38 -6.02 5.79
N GLY A 71 -12.82 -6.03 6.99
CA GLY A 71 -12.66 -7.21 7.82
C GLY A 71 -11.39 -8.00 7.51
N GLY A 72 -11.41 -9.31 7.77
CA GLY A 72 -10.25 -10.20 7.59
C GLY A 72 -9.90 -10.49 6.14
N PHE A 73 -8.86 -11.30 5.96
CA PHE A 73 -8.26 -11.58 4.65
C PHE A 73 -8.46 -13.04 4.20
N VAL A 74 -9.32 -13.78 4.88
CA VAL A 74 -9.76 -15.11 4.42
C VAL A 74 -10.93 -14.88 3.47
N TYR A 75 -10.78 -15.31 2.24
CA TYR A 75 -11.72 -15.10 1.15
C TYR A 75 -12.29 -16.42 0.64
N ASP A 76 -13.55 -16.44 0.25
CA ASP A 76 -14.14 -17.57 -0.46
C ASP A 76 -13.78 -17.54 -1.96
N ALA A 77 -14.22 -18.57 -2.69
CA ALA A 77 -13.91 -18.72 -4.10
C ALA A 77 -14.47 -17.57 -4.96
N ASP A 78 -15.66 -17.06 -4.62
CA ASP A 78 -16.28 -15.96 -5.37
C ASP A 78 -15.53 -14.64 -5.10
N GLU A 79 -15.07 -14.42 -3.88
CA GLU A 79 -14.26 -13.26 -3.51
C GLU A 79 -12.88 -13.30 -4.19
N LEU A 80 -12.24 -14.48 -4.27
CA LEU A 80 -10.96 -14.65 -4.96
C LEU A 80 -11.10 -14.38 -6.47
N ASP A 81 -12.17 -14.89 -7.12
CA ASP A 81 -12.48 -14.60 -8.52
C ASP A 81 -12.75 -13.10 -8.75
N LEU A 82 -13.47 -12.45 -7.82
CA LEU A 82 -13.71 -11.00 -7.88
C LEU A 82 -12.40 -10.22 -7.82
N ILE A 83 -11.48 -10.57 -6.90
CA ILE A 83 -10.16 -9.95 -6.81
C ILE A 83 -9.40 -10.09 -8.15
N ALA A 84 -9.38 -11.28 -8.75
CA ALA A 84 -8.72 -11.51 -10.03
C ALA A 84 -9.32 -10.65 -11.16
N ARG A 85 -10.65 -10.50 -11.21
CA ARG A 85 -11.36 -9.62 -12.16
C ARG A 85 -11.01 -8.15 -11.95
N ASP A 86 -10.95 -7.70 -10.70
CA ASP A 86 -10.54 -6.34 -10.37
C ASP A 86 -9.07 -6.07 -10.78
N ILE A 87 -8.17 -7.04 -10.60
CA ILE A 87 -6.78 -6.95 -11.09
C ILE A 87 -6.74 -6.77 -12.62
N HIS A 88 -7.51 -7.56 -13.36
CA HIS A 88 -7.59 -7.41 -14.83
C HIS A 88 -8.15 -6.03 -15.23
N MET A 89 -9.16 -5.53 -14.53
CA MET A 89 -9.71 -4.18 -14.77
C MET A 89 -8.65 -3.11 -14.51
N VAL A 90 -7.98 -3.16 -13.36
CA VAL A 90 -6.92 -2.21 -12.96
C VAL A 90 -5.78 -2.19 -13.99
N ARG A 91 -5.33 -3.37 -14.44
CA ARG A 91 -4.32 -3.51 -15.49
C ARG A 91 -4.78 -2.88 -16.81
N SER A 92 -6.02 -3.15 -17.23
CA SER A 92 -6.57 -2.61 -18.48
C SER A 92 -6.68 -1.08 -18.49
N LEU A 93 -6.76 -0.45 -17.32
CA LEU A 93 -6.78 1.00 -17.14
C LEU A 93 -5.38 1.62 -17.06
N GLY A 94 -4.31 0.82 -17.12
CA GLY A 94 -2.94 1.30 -17.20
C GLY A 94 -2.31 1.63 -15.86
N ALA A 95 -2.77 1.05 -14.76
CA ALA A 95 -2.04 1.13 -13.49
C ALA A 95 -0.68 0.45 -13.58
N ASP A 96 0.25 0.85 -12.71
CA ASP A 96 1.62 0.34 -12.69
C ASP A 96 1.79 -0.87 -11.77
N GLY A 97 0.88 -1.08 -10.84
CA GLY A 97 0.91 -2.19 -9.90
C GLY A 97 -0.40 -2.40 -9.16
N VAL A 98 -0.46 -3.53 -8.45
CA VAL A 98 -1.58 -3.91 -7.59
C VAL A 98 -1.09 -4.24 -6.18
N VAL A 99 -1.97 -3.98 -5.20
CA VAL A 99 -1.73 -4.28 -3.79
C VAL A 99 -2.80 -5.27 -3.34
N VAL A 100 -2.40 -6.48 -2.98
CA VAL A 100 -3.29 -7.63 -2.73
C VAL A 100 -2.85 -8.40 -1.48
N GLY A 101 -3.65 -9.38 -1.05
CA GLY A 101 -3.24 -10.30 0.00
C GLY A 101 -4.41 -11.15 0.48
N ALA A 102 -4.13 -12.40 0.80
CA ALA A 102 -5.09 -13.37 1.29
C ALA A 102 -4.48 -14.26 2.38
N LEU A 103 -5.31 -14.76 3.27
CA LEU A 103 -4.96 -15.73 4.30
C LEU A 103 -5.81 -16.98 4.15
N THR A 104 -5.28 -18.12 4.55
CA THR A 104 -6.04 -19.36 4.71
C THR A 104 -6.82 -19.35 6.03
N ASP A 105 -7.81 -20.23 6.18
CA ASP A 105 -8.52 -20.48 7.45
C ASP A 105 -7.58 -20.85 8.61
N ALA A 106 -6.43 -21.45 8.29
CA ALA A 106 -5.40 -21.78 9.27
C ALA A 106 -4.55 -20.60 9.72
N GLY A 107 -4.81 -19.39 9.20
CA GLY A 107 -4.07 -18.17 9.52
C GLY A 107 -2.69 -18.10 8.87
N SER A 108 -2.41 -18.89 7.84
CA SER A 108 -1.21 -18.77 7.02
C SER A 108 -1.46 -17.85 5.83
N LEU A 109 -0.41 -17.30 5.23
CA LEU A 109 -0.53 -16.63 3.94
C LEU A 109 -1.01 -17.63 2.89
N ASP A 110 -2.04 -17.27 2.12
CA ASP A 110 -2.59 -18.11 1.05
C ASP A 110 -1.74 -17.94 -0.22
N LEU A 111 -0.72 -18.78 -0.35
CA LEU A 111 0.21 -18.72 -1.49
C LEU A 111 -0.45 -19.09 -2.81
N ASP A 112 -1.49 -19.94 -2.80
CA ASP A 112 -2.22 -20.31 -4.01
C ASP A 112 -3.04 -19.13 -4.52
N ALA A 113 -3.73 -18.42 -3.63
CA ALA A 113 -4.43 -17.17 -3.98
C ALA A 113 -3.43 -16.09 -4.44
N ILE A 114 -2.29 -15.93 -3.78
CA ILE A 114 -1.25 -14.98 -4.21
C ILE A 114 -0.72 -15.34 -5.58
N ALA A 115 -0.47 -16.61 -5.90
CA ALA A 115 -0.04 -17.03 -7.24
C ALA A 115 -1.09 -16.68 -8.31
N MET A 116 -2.38 -16.92 -8.03
CA MET A 116 -3.47 -16.52 -8.92
C MET A 116 -3.51 -15.00 -9.15
N PHE A 117 -3.30 -14.19 -8.13
CA PHE A 117 -3.27 -12.73 -8.25
C PHE A 117 -2.06 -12.24 -9.06
N VAL A 118 -0.91 -12.85 -8.83
CA VAL A 118 0.31 -12.58 -9.61
C VAL A 118 0.13 -12.93 -11.09
N ASP A 119 -0.54 -14.05 -11.39
CA ASP A 119 -0.84 -14.43 -12.77
C ASP A 119 -1.85 -13.48 -13.43
N ALA A 120 -2.88 -13.02 -12.70
CA ALA A 120 -3.83 -12.02 -13.19
C ALA A 120 -3.17 -10.64 -13.42
N ALA A 121 -2.16 -10.30 -12.62
CA ALA A 121 -1.41 -9.05 -12.72
C ALA A 121 -0.45 -9.01 -13.93
N GLU A 122 -0.02 -10.17 -14.44
CA GLU A 122 0.96 -10.31 -15.52
C GLU A 122 2.25 -9.51 -15.28
N GLU A 123 2.45 -8.38 -15.98
CA GLU A 123 3.64 -7.51 -15.88
C GLU A 123 3.58 -6.46 -14.77
N LEU A 124 2.43 -6.27 -14.14
CA LEU A 124 2.29 -5.28 -13.07
C LEU A 124 3.12 -5.63 -11.83
N ASP A 125 3.64 -4.64 -11.16
CA ASP A 125 4.25 -4.82 -9.84
C ASP A 125 3.20 -5.33 -8.84
N VAL A 126 3.46 -6.44 -8.16
CA VAL A 126 2.60 -6.98 -7.11
C VAL A 126 3.17 -6.68 -5.73
N THR A 127 2.38 -6.01 -4.90
CA THR A 127 2.67 -5.78 -3.48
C THR A 127 1.70 -6.61 -2.64
N VAL A 128 2.22 -7.39 -1.69
CA VAL A 128 1.36 -8.03 -0.70
C VAL A 128 1.18 -7.08 0.48
N HIS A 129 -0.09 -6.76 0.78
CA HIS A 129 -0.44 -5.82 1.83
C HIS A 129 -0.35 -6.42 3.24
N ARG A 130 -0.81 -5.70 4.26
CA ARG A 130 -0.73 -6.04 5.68
C ARG A 130 -1.50 -7.30 6.11
N ALA A 131 -2.02 -8.12 5.19
CA ALA A 131 -2.47 -9.47 5.51
C ALA A 131 -1.36 -10.29 6.17
N VAL A 132 -0.09 -10.07 5.80
CA VAL A 132 1.07 -10.72 6.43
C VAL A 132 1.19 -10.41 7.92
N ASP A 133 0.72 -9.24 8.37
CA ASP A 133 0.74 -8.85 9.78
C ASP A 133 -0.29 -9.63 10.62
N ALA A 134 -1.35 -10.13 9.97
CA ALA A 134 -2.39 -10.96 10.60
C ALA A 134 -2.09 -12.46 10.49
N ALA A 135 -1.03 -12.86 9.81
CA ALA A 135 -0.62 -14.26 9.72
C ALA A 135 -0.11 -14.77 11.09
N ALA A 136 -0.30 -16.06 11.36
CA ALA A 136 0.19 -16.69 12.58
C ALA A 136 1.72 -16.59 12.75
N HIS A 137 2.44 -16.55 11.62
CA HIS A 137 3.90 -16.43 11.56
C HIS A 137 4.33 -15.37 10.54
N PRO A 138 4.27 -14.07 10.86
CA PRO A 138 4.50 -12.99 9.89
C PRO A 138 5.86 -13.04 9.19
N VAL A 139 6.94 -13.37 9.90
CA VAL A 139 8.28 -13.50 9.28
C VAL A 139 8.30 -14.65 8.27
N GLY A 140 7.78 -15.82 8.64
CA GLY A 140 7.70 -16.97 7.75
C GLY A 140 6.84 -16.68 6.50
N ALA A 141 5.73 -15.95 6.66
CA ALA A 141 4.88 -15.50 5.55
C ALA A 141 5.64 -14.60 4.57
N VAL A 142 6.44 -13.65 5.08
CA VAL A 142 7.25 -12.76 4.25
C VAL A 142 8.38 -13.51 3.54
N VAL A 143 9.05 -14.43 4.22
CA VAL A 143 10.12 -15.27 3.62
C VAL A 143 9.56 -16.13 2.49
N ALA A 144 8.36 -16.71 2.66
CA ALA A 144 7.72 -17.52 1.62
C ALA A 144 7.39 -16.71 0.34
N LEU A 145 7.22 -15.40 0.43
CA LEU A 145 7.02 -14.55 -0.74
C LEU A 145 8.30 -14.32 -1.55
N ALA A 146 9.49 -14.48 -0.95
CA ALA A 146 10.77 -14.23 -1.63
C ALA A 146 11.02 -15.17 -2.82
N ASP A 147 10.37 -16.33 -2.84
CA ASP A 147 10.46 -17.31 -3.94
C ASP A 147 9.33 -17.15 -4.98
N THR A 148 8.55 -16.07 -4.87
CA THR A 148 7.44 -15.76 -5.79
C THR A 148 7.78 -14.59 -6.73
N ARG A 149 6.88 -14.25 -7.66
CA ARG A 149 6.98 -13.03 -8.46
C ARG A 149 6.44 -11.77 -7.76
N VAL A 150 6.14 -11.86 -6.46
CA VAL A 150 5.78 -10.69 -5.66
C VAL A 150 7.00 -9.79 -5.51
N ARG A 151 6.84 -8.52 -5.87
CA ARG A 151 7.93 -7.55 -5.80
C ARG A 151 8.13 -6.99 -4.39
N ARG A 152 7.03 -6.77 -3.67
CA ARG A 152 7.05 -6.01 -2.41
C ARG A 152 6.09 -6.57 -1.39
N VAL A 153 6.42 -6.38 -0.12
CA VAL A 153 5.52 -6.61 1.00
C VAL A 153 5.38 -5.35 1.85
N LEU A 154 4.14 -4.98 2.21
CA LEU A 154 3.81 -3.92 3.15
C LEU A 154 3.52 -4.52 4.51
N THR A 155 4.26 -4.11 5.54
CA THR A 155 4.15 -4.70 6.89
C THR A 155 4.40 -3.70 8.01
N SER A 156 3.77 -3.94 9.16
CA SER A 156 4.11 -3.33 10.44
C SER A 156 4.93 -4.27 11.35
N GLY A 157 5.39 -5.42 10.82
CA GLY A 157 6.07 -6.45 11.60
C GLY A 157 5.14 -7.25 12.50
N GLY A 158 3.87 -7.41 12.12
CA GLY A 158 2.85 -8.10 12.92
C GLY A 158 2.44 -7.38 14.20
N ALA A 159 2.81 -6.10 14.35
CA ALA A 159 2.50 -5.28 15.51
C ALA A 159 1.42 -4.24 15.19
N ALA A 160 0.92 -3.55 16.22
CA ALA A 160 -0.07 -2.49 16.06
C ALA A 160 0.41 -1.36 15.13
N ASP A 161 1.70 -1.04 15.21
CA ASP A 161 2.36 -0.08 14.34
C ASP A 161 3.82 -0.50 14.02
N CYS A 162 4.40 0.13 13.00
CA CYS A 162 5.77 -0.18 12.54
C CYS A 162 6.86 0.18 13.57
N ARG A 163 6.59 1.07 14.53
CA ARG A 163 7.52 1.42 15.62
C ARG A 163 7.65 0.24 16.58
N ALA A 164 6.53 -0.34 17.00
CA ALA A 164 6.50 -1.52 17.87
C ALA A 164 7.08 -2.74 17.16
N GLY A 165 6.76 -2.94 15.86
CA GLY A 165 7.21 -4.08 15.05
C GLY A 165 8.61 -3.92 14.44
N ARG A 166 9.33 -2.82 14.69
CA ARG A 166 10.59 -2.51 14.00
C ARG A 166 11.64 -3.62 14.04
N HIS A 167 11.77 -4.34 15.14
CA HIS A 167 12.72 -5.44 15.25
C HIS A 167 12.35 -6.65 14.37
N VAL A 168 11.05 -6.91 14.21
CA VAL A 168 10.52 -7.95 13.32
C VAL A 168 10.70 -7.53 11.85
N ILE A 169 10.42 -6.25 11.51
CA ILE A 169 10.69 -5.70 10.18
C ILE A 169 12.19 -5.85 9.84
N ALA A 170 13.10 -5.52 10.77
CA ALA A 170 14.53 -5.71 10.57
C ALA A 170 14.92 -7.19 10.36
N GLN A 171 14.22 -8.12 11.00
CA GLN A 171 14.39 -9.55 10.76
C GLN A 171 13.93 -9.92 9.35
N MET A 172 12.73 -9.48 8.93
CA MET A 172 12.21 -9.71 7.57
C MET A 172 13.18 -9.20 6.50
N VAL A 173 13.71 -7.98 6.65
CA VAL A 173 14.72 -7.41 5.73
C VAL A 173 15.97 -8.30 5.62
N ARG A 174 16.47 -8.80 6.76
CA ARG A 174 17.67 -9.68 6.74
C ARG A 174 17.37 -11.02 6.09
N GLU A 175 16.23 -11.64 6.39
CA GLU A 175 15.90 -13.00 5.93
C GLU A 175 15.53 -13.02 4.44
N THR A 176 14.93 -11.95 3.91
CA THR A 176 14.67 -11.83 2.47
C THR A 176 15.90 -11.49 1.64
N GLY A 177 16.97 -10.99 2.27
CA GLY A 177 18.25 -10.75 1.61
C GLY A 177 18.18 -9.80 0.38
N GLY A 178 17.13 -9.01 0.27
CA GLY A 178 16.89 -8.08 -0.85
C GLY A 178 16.20 -8.70 -2.07
N THR A 179 15.81 -9.97 -2.02
CA THR A 179 15.02 -10.62 -3.09
C THR A 179 13.57 -10.14 -3.10
N LEU A 180 13.08 -9.65 -1.96
CA LEU A 180 11.75 -9.06 -1.78
C LEU A 180 11.92 -7.67 -1.13
N GLU A 181 11.28 -6.65 -1.69
CA GLU A 181 11.27 -5.31 -1.11
C GLU A 181 10.38 -5.27 0.14
N VAL A 182 10.97 -5.09 1.32
CA VAL A 182 10.21 -4.91 2.56
C VAL A 182 9.90 -3.43 2.75
N MET A 183 8.62 -3.06 2.65
CA MET A 183 8.11 -1.71 2.86
C MET A 183 7.46 -1.61 4.24
N ALA A 184 7.93 -0.67 5.06
CA ALA A 184 7.35 -0.45 6.37
C ALA A 184 6.10 0.43 6.28
N GLY A 185 5.01 -0.02 6.90
CA GLY A 185 3.77 0.74 7.01
C GLY A 185 2.97 0.38 8.24
N GLY A 186 1.84 1.06 8.42
CA GLY A 186 1.05 0.96 9.64
C GLY A 186 1.57 1.91 10.73
N GLY A 187 0.99 3.12 10.76
CA GLY A 187 1.32 4.13 11.76
C GLY A 187 2.71 4.75 11.64
N VAL A 188 3.30 4.78 10.43
CA VAL A 188 4.58 5.47 10.20
C VAL A 188 4.44 6.95 10.50
N SER A 189 5.22 7.47 11.44
CA SER A 189 5.38 8.89 11.69
C SER A 189 6.62 9.44 10.97
N ILE A 190 6.66 10.75 10.79
CA ILE A 190 7.82 11.42 10.16
C ILE A 190 9.13 11.09 10.92
N GLU A 191 9.05 11.00 12.24
CA GLU A 191 10.19 10.69 13.12
C GLU A 191 10.70 9.24 12.99
N ASP A 192 9.85 8.32 12.54
CA ASP A 192 10.21 6.92 12.37
C ASP A 192 10.98 6.66 11.08
N ILE A 193 10.85 7.52 10.06
CA ILE A 193 11.41 7.32 8.72
C ILE A 193 12.93 7.06 8.79
N GLY A 194 13.67 7.88 9.52
CA GLY A 194 15.12 7.68 9.67
C GLY A 194 15.50 6.36 10.36
N ARG A 195 14.70 5.93 11.34
CA ARG A 195 14.91 4.66 12.05
C ARG A 195 14.56 3.45 11.18
N LEU A 196 13.55 3.58 10.33
CA LEU A 196 13.16 2.55 9.37
C LEU A 196 14.18 2.43 8.25
N ALA A 197 14.68 3.56 7.73
CA ALA A 197 15.79 3.55 6.77
C ALA A 197 17.04 2.84 7.32
N ALA A 198 17.40 3.10 8.59
CA ALA A 198 18.56 2.51 9.24
C ALA A 198 18.48 0.98 9.40
N ILE A 199 17.31 0.37 9.39
CA ILE A 199 17.14 -1.09 9.39
C ILE A 199 17.02 -1.70 7.99
N GLY A 200 17.17 -0.88 6.94
CA GLY A 200 17.27 -1.34 5.55
C GLY A 200 15.94 -1.62 4.86
N VAL A 201 14.83 -1.00 5.28
CA VAL A 201 13.56 -1.12 4.52
C VAL A 201 13.72 -0.53 3.13
N ALA A 202 13.06 -1.12 2.14
CA ALA A 202 13.09 -0.67 0.76
C ALA A 202 12.24 0.58 0.51
N ALA A 203 11.21 0.80 1.33
CA ALA A 203 10.31 1.94 1.24
C ALA A 203 9.57 2.17 2.56
N VAL A 204 8.91 3.33 2.68
CA VAL A 204 7.94 3.63 3.75
C VAL A 204 6.58 3.97 3.15
N HIS A 205 5.52 3.54 3.83
CA HIS A 205 4.12 3.76 3.43
C HIS A 205 3.39 4.56 4.51
N LEU A 206 2.72 5.64 4.10
CA LEU A 206 1.96 6.51 4.99
C LEU A 206 0.59 6.83 4.40
N SER A 207 -0.43 6.95 5.27
CA SER A 207 -1.73 7.48 4.83
C SER A 207 -1.72 9.01 4.67
N ALA A 208 -0.82 9.72 5.36
CA ALA A 208 -0.66 11.18 5.31
C ALA A 208 -1.99 11.94 5.21
N ARG A 209 -2.99 11.53 6.00
CA ARG A 209 -4.36 12.02 5.90
C ARG A 209 -4.68 13.05 6.95
N GLY A 210 -5.41 14.08 6.54
CA GLY A 210 -6.12 15.02 7.38
C GLY A 210 -7.63 14.89 7.18
N ARG A 211 -8.42 15.55 8.02
CA ARG A 211 -9.87 15.57 7.89
C ARG A 211 -10.30 16.84 7.16
N ALA A 212 -10.90 16.70 5.99
CA ALA A 212 -11.53 17.81 5.27
C ALA A 212 -12.98 17.97 5.74
N LEU A 213 -13.34 19.19 6.13
CA LEU A 213 -14.70 19.57 6.52
C LEU A 213 -15.51 20.14 5.32
N ARG A 214 -15.18 19.74 4.10
CA ARG A 214 -15.90 20.13 2.90
C ARG A 214 -17.08 19.19 2.69
N GLY A 215 -18.19 19.69 2.13
CA GLY A 215 -19.24 18.82 1.62
C GLY A 215 -20.65 19.12 2.11
N GLY A 216 -20.86 20.15 2.92
CA GLY A 216 -22.21 20.54 3.34
C GLY A 216 -22.89 19.59 4.31
N LEU A 217 -24.22 19.55 4.28
CA LEU A 217 -25.02 18.77 5.23
C LEU A 217 -25.01 17.28 4.83
N SER A 218 -24.60 16.42 5.74
CA SER A 218 -24.87 14.98 5.64
C SER A 218 -26.31 14.73 6.12
N GLY A 219 -27.17 14.18 5.25
CA GLY A 219 -28.53 13.78 5.63
C GLY A 219 -28.54 12.54 6.54
N PRO A 220 -29.72 12.13 7.04
CA PRO A 220 -29.89 10.88 7.78
C PRO A 220 -29.33 9.70 6.97
N GLY A 221 -28.32 9.00 7.53
CA GLY A 221 -27.61 7.92 6.82
C GLY A 221 -26.40 8.36 6.00
N GLY A 222 -26.09 9.65 5.89
CA GLY A 222 -24.95 10.18 5.14
C GLY A 222 -23.58 10.12 5.85
N GLY A 223 -23.52 9.48 7.03
CA GLY A 223 -22.30 9.36 7.81
C GLY A 223 -21.90 10.64 8.54
N GLU A 224 -20.66 10.70 9.01
CA GLU A 224 -20.12 11.88 9.70
C GLU A 224 -19.87 13.05 8.75
N VAL A 225 -19.95 14.28 9.28
CA VAL A 225 -19.57 15.48 8.54
C VAL A 225 -18.06 15.47 8.30
N GLY A 226 -17.66 15.63 7.03
CA GLY A 226 -16.27 15.60 6.61
C GLY A 226 -15.81 14.20 6.14
N PHE A 227 -14.70 14.20 5.45
CA PHE A 227 -14.06 12.99 4.91
C PHE A 227 -12.54 13.09 5.03
N ASP A 228 -11.88 11.93 4.99
CA ASP A 228 -10.43 11.89 4.98
C ASP A 228 -9.91 12.39 3.63
N SER A 229 -8.91 13.26 3.65
CA SER A 229 -8.22 13.78 2.47
C SER A 229 -6.71 13.75 2.71
N THR A 230 -5.92 13.75 1.64
CA THR A 230 -4.46 13.81 1.73
C THR A 230 -4.03 15.18 2.25
N ASP A 231 -3.17 15.19 3.28
CA ASP A 231 -2.57 16.39 3.84
C ASP A 231 -1.23 16.67 3.16
N GLU A 232 -1.15 17.74 2.39
CA GLU A 232 0.04 18.13 1.64
C GLU A 232 1.25 18.38 2.56
N GLY A 233 1.05 18.96 3.72
CA GLY A 233 2.12 19.23 4.69
C GLY A 233 2.75 17.94 5.20
N LEU A 234 1.92 16.93 5.53
CA LEU A 234 2.40 15.62 5.94
C LEU A 234 3.14 14.89 4.81
N VAL A 235 2.66 14.94 3.57
CA VAL A 235 3.34 14.33 2.42
C VAL A 235 4.70 14.97 2.20
N ARG A 236 4.78 16.31 2.16
CA ARG A 236 6.05 17.05 2.01
C ARG A 236 7.03 16.74 3.13
N ALA A 237 6.57 16.67 4.37
CA ALA A 237 7.40 16.35 5.52
C ALA A 237 7.94 14.90 5.44
N ALA A 238 7.12 13.93 5.02
CA ALA A 238 7.55 12.55 4.83
C ALA A 238 8.64 12.43 3.75
N VAL A 239 8.43 13.05 2.59
CA VAL A 239 9.40 13.07 1.50
C VAL A 239 10.71 13.76 1.92
N ALA A 240 10.62 14.87 2.64
CA ALA A 240 11.82 15.56 3.17
C ALA A 240 12.60 14.68 4.15
N ALA A 241 11.93 14.02 5.08
CA ALA A 241 12.56 13.10 6.03
C ALA A 241 13.23 11.91 5.34
N ALA A 242 12.61 11.37 4.28
CA ALA A 242 13.14 10.25 3.51
C ALA A 242 14.42 10.62 2.71
N ARG A 243 14.57 11.87 2.30
CA ARG A 243 15.79 12.38 1.64
C ARG A 243 16.99 12.50 2.58
N ILE A 244 16.73 12.76 3.85
CA ILE A 244 17.77 12.94 4.89
C ILE A 244 18.19 11.59 5.48
N ALA A 245 17.30 10.59 5.43
CA ALA A 245 17.47 9.31 6.10
C ALA A 245 18.51 8.38 5.47
N VAL A 246 18.92 8.64 4.24
CA VAL A 246 19.91 7.83 3.51
C VAL A 246 21.22 8.61 3.44
N PRO A 247 22.32 8.08 4.02
CA PRO A 247 23.64 8.73 4.00
C PRO A 247 24.27 8.78 2.61
#